data_a3ea1b8a57ea6c5e6e8457f0a2c9db9f
#
_entry.id   a3ea1b8a57ea6c5e6e8457f0a2c9db9f
#
_cell.length_a   1.000
_cell.length_b   1.000
_cell.length_c   1.000
_cell.angle_alpha   90.00
_cell.angle_beta   90.00
_cell.angle_gamma   90.00
#
_symmetry.space_group_name_H-M   'P 1'
#
loop_
_entity.id
_entity.type
_entity.pdbx_description
1 polymer ?
#
loop_
_entity_poly.entity_id
_entity_poly.type
_entity_poly.pdbx_seq_one_letter_code
_entity_poly.pdbx_strand_id
1 'polypeptide(L)'
;MNCIRTSLAAASLAISTAIPAGAEIVASTCRLLSYDGSNTTVETFRCDFMRRGGNVMVNSAEHEFSFLAADQGETYIRINSIPLRFTRTGEYTLEVTQAPWLQ
;
A
#
# COMPACT_ATOMS: atom_id res chain seq x y z
N MET A 1 -15.31 31.83 -32.45
CA MET A 1 -15.22 31.25 -32.24
C MET A 1 -14.79 30.82 -31.91
N ASN A 2 -14.76 30.56 -31.70
CA ASN A 2 -14.41 29.88 -31.29
C ASN A 2 -13.91 29.32 -30.69
N CYS A 3 -13.81 29.12 -30.40
CA CYS A 3 -13.42 28.39 -29.86
C CYS A 3 -13.00 27.98 -29.37
N ILE A 4 -12.95 27.99 -29.23
CA ILE A 4 -12.59 27.41 -28.83
C ILE A 4 -12.31 27.01 -28.33
N ARG A 5 -12.33 26.89 -28.25
CA ARG A 5 -12.09 26.28 -27.80
C ARG A 5 -11.62 25.68 -27.30
N THR A 6 -11.57 25.71 -27.17
CA THR A 6 -11.16 24.98 -26.73
C THR A 6 -10.72 24.62 -26.16
N SER A 7 -10.72 24.62 -26.02
CA SER A 7 -10.37 23.99 -25.44
C SER A 7 -10.04 23.71 -24.86
N LEU A 8 -9.96 23.69 -24.71
CA LEU A 8 -9.76 23.19 -24.10
C LEU A 8 -9.45 22.68 -23.56
N ALA A 9 -9.42 22.60 -23.44
CA ALA A 9 -9.23 22.01 -22.91
C ALA A 9 -8.76 21.60 -22.44
N ALA A 10 -8.64 21.43 -22.40
CA ALA A 10 -8.33 20.90 -21.92
C ALA A 10 -7.85 20.57 -21.31
N ALA A 11 -7.75 20.51 -21.20
CA ALA A 11 -7.38 20.05 -20.62
C ALA A 11 -7.21 19.64 -19.88
N SER A 12 -7.33 19.48 -19.66
CA SER A 12 -7.27 18.97 -18.95
C SER A 12 -6.96 18.39 -18.46
N LEU A 13 -6.92 18.16 -18.41
CA LEU A 13 -6.70 17.50 -18.02
C LEU A 13 -6.26 17.03 -17.35
N ALA A 14 -6.18 17.04 -17.11
CA ALA A 14 -5.62 16.54 -16.59
C ALA A 14 -5.57 15.85 -15.87
N ILE A 15 -5.74 15.69 -15.73
CA ILE A 15 -5.73 15.07 -15.05
C ILE A 15 -5.19 14.24 -14.67
N SER A 16 -4.87 14.30 -15.11
CA SER A 16 -4.43 13.41 -14.80
C SER A 16 -4.28 12.86 -13.67
N THR A 17 -4.82 12.42 -13.21
CA THR A 17 -4.54 11.92 -11.95
C THR A 17 -3.87 10.60 -12.02
N ALA A 18 -2.91 10.39 -11.17
CA ALA A 18 -2.19 9.15 -11.11
C ALA A 18 -2.90 8.10 -10.28
N ILE A 19 -3.96 8.45 -9.59
CA ILE A 19 -4.64 7.52 -8.69
C ILE A 19 -5.77 6.83 -9.44
N PRO A 20 -5.72 5.48 -9.59
CA PRO A 20 -6.79 4.76 -10.23
C PRO A 20 -8.09 4.87 -9.47
N ALA A 21 -9.20 4.79 -10.20
CA ALA A 21 -10.51 4.81 -9.56
C ALA A 21 -10.62 3.63 -8.61
N GLY A 22 -11.13 3.87 -7.41
CA GLY A 22 -11.30 2.82 -6.41
C GLY A 22 -10.09 2.56 -5.56
N ALA A 23 -8.96 3.20 -5.85
CA ALA A 23 -7.78 3.09 -5.00
C ALA A 23 -7.85 4.10 -3.87
N GLU A 24 -7.40 3.69 -2.70
CA GLU A 24 -7.36 4.54 -1.52
C GLU A 24 -5.96 4.45 -0.93
N ILE A 25 -5.34 5.59 -0.71
CA ILE A 25 -3.99 5.64 -0.15
C ILE A 25 -4.08 6.17 1.28
N VAL A 26 -3.55 5.39 2.21
CA VAL A 26 -3.56 5.74 3.62
C VAL A 26 -2.13 5.83 4.11
N ALA A 27 -1.73 7.01 4.57
CA ALA A 27 -0.41 7.20 5.17
C ALA A 27 -0.33 6.36 6.43
N SER A 28 0.73 5.58 6.56
CA SER A 28 0.83 4.57 7.61
C SER A 28 2.25 4.49 8.14
N THR A 29 2.41 3.72 9.19
CA THR A 29 3.72 3.34 9.71
C THR A 29 3.83 1.84 9.58
N CYS A 30 4.94 1.41 8.99
CA CYS A 30 5.20 0.00 8.77
C CYS A 30 6.31 -0.48 9.68
N ARG A 31 6.18 -1.72 10.12
CA ARG A 31 7.21 -2.38 10.90
C ARG A 31 7.47 -3.72 10.23
N LEU A 32 8.68 -3.87 9.72
CA LEU A 32 9.07 -5.06 8.97
C LEU A 32 9.92 -5.94 9.85
N LEU A 33 9.44 -7.15 10.10
CA LEU A 33 10.18 -8.15 10.85
C LEU A 33 10.69 -9.17 9.84
N SER A 34 11.98 -9.14 9.59
CA SER A 34 12.61 -10.04 8.62
C SER A 34 13.26 -11.21 9.35
N TYR A 35 12.98 -12.41 8.86
CA TYR A 35 13.48 -13.63 9.50
C TYR A 35 14.66 -14.18 8.72
N ASP A 36 15.74 -14.44 9.42
CA ASP A 36 16.94 -15.03 8.83
C ASP A 36 17.39 -16.13 9.77
N GLY A 37 16.92 -17.35 9.53
CA GLY A 37 17.14 -18.44 10.43
C GLY A 37 16.51 -18.15 11.78
N SER A 38 17.31 -18.13 12.84
CA SER A 38 16.80 -17.83 14.18
C SER A 38 16.87 -16.33 14.50
N ASN A 39 17.38 -15.52 13.57
CA ASN A 39 17.52 -14.09 13.77
C ASN A 39 16.34 -13.35 13.19
N THR A 40 15.91 -12.32 13.90
CA THR A 40 14.84 -11.44 13.43
C THR A 40 15.36 -10.02 13.48
N THR A 41 15.27 -9.33 12.35
CA THR A 41 15.59 -7.91 12.30
C THR A 41 14.29 -7.12 12.19
N VAL A 42 14.27 -5.96 12.81
CA VAL A 42 13.08 -5.11 12.84
C VAL A 42 13.42 -3.76 12.25
N GLU A 43 12.62 -3.33 11.31
CA GLU A 43 12.78 -2.04 10.67
C GLU A 43 11.45 -1.30 10.73
N THR A 44 11.47 -0.04 11.15
CA THR A 44 10.26 0.78 11.22
C THR A 44 10.42 1.94 10.26
N PHE A 45 9.40 2.18 9.44
CA PHE A 45 9.47 3.23 8.43
C PHE A 45 8.07 3.73 8.07
N ARG A 46 8.02 4.89 7.47
CA ARG A 46 6.77 5.41 6.95
C ARG A 46 6.44 4.71 5.65
N CYS A 47 5.17 4.45 5.44
CA CYS A 47 4.73 3.75 4.24
C CYS A 47 3.36 4.26 3.81
N ASP A 48 3.03 3.99 2.56
CA ASP A 48 1.71 4.27 2.02
C ASP A 48 0.99 2.94 1.81
N PHE A 49 -0.15 2.81 2.44
CA PHE A 49 -0.99 1.63 2.33
C PHE A 49 -2.06 1.91 1.28
N MET A 50 -2.15 1.05 0.28
CA MET A 50 -3.09 1.20 -0.81
C MET A 50 -3.89 -0.08 -0.97
N ARG A 51 -5.20 0.04 -1.09
CA ARG A 51 -6.07 -1.11 -1.26
C ARG A 51 -6.99 -0.88 -2.43
N ARG A 52 -7.13 -1.90 -3.27
CA ARG A 52 -8.03 -1.85 -4.42
C ARG A 52 -8.48 -3.26 -4.75
N GLY A 53 -9.81 -3.47 -4.67
CA GLY A 53 -10.39 -4.76 -5.05
C GLY A 53 -9.86 -5.94 -4.25
N GLY A 54 -9.52 -5.72 -2.97
CA GLY A 54 -8.96 -6.78 -2.14
C GLY A 54 -7.46 -6.93 -2.25
N ASN A 55 -6.85 -6.30 -3.25
CA ASN A 55 -5.40 -6.30 -3.39
C ASN A 55 -4.83 -5.18 -2.54
N VAL A 56 -3.69 -5.45 -1.90
CA VAL A 56 -3.03 -4.48 -1.05
C VAL A 56 -1.64 -4.23 -1.58
N MET A 57 -1.27 -2.97 -1.63
CA MET A 57 0.09 -2.55 -1.97
C MET A 57 0.59 -1.64 -0.86
N VAL A 58 1.81 -1.86 -0.44
CA VAL A 58 2.43 -1.05 0.59
C VAL A 58 3.77 -0.58 0.05
N ASN A 59 3.93 0.73 -0.05
CA ASN A 59 5.12 1.32 -0.64
C ASN A 59 5.81 2.26 0.32
N SER A 60 7.12 2.28 0.26
CA SER A 60 7.93 3.20 1.04
C SER A 60 9.10 3.65 0.18
N ALA A 61 9.99 4.46 0.77
CA ALA A 61 11.16 4.93 0.04
C ALA A 61 12.07 3.78 -0.40
N GLU A 62 12.12 2.69 0.38
CA GLU A 62 13.05 1.61 0.11
C GLU A 62 12.38 0.26 -0.10
N HIS A 63 11.10 0.15 0.15
CA HIS A 63 10.40 -1.13 0.08
C HIS A 63 9.12 -1.02 -0.72
N GLU A 64 8.79 -2.10 -1.38
CA GLU A 64 7.57 -2.19 -2.16
C GLU A 64 6.97 -3.57 -1.92
N PHE A 65 5.76 -3.61 -1.40
CA PHE A 65 5.10 -4.88 -1.09
C PHE A 65 3.80 -4.96 -1.87
N SER A 66 3.48 -6.16 -2.32
CA SER A 66 2.26 -6.41 -3.07
C SER A 66 1.62 -7.68 -2.51
N PHE A 67 0.40 -7.55 -2.03
CA PHE A 67 -0.34 -8.67 -1.43
C PHE A 67 -1.65 -8.82 -2.20
N LEU A 68 -1.65 -9.72 -3.17
CA LEU A 68 -2.81 -9.91 -4.02
C LEU A 68 -3.84 -10.80 -3.32
N ALA A 69 -5.12 -10.44 -3.48
CA ALA A 69 -6.19 -11.18 -2.83
C ALA A 69 -6.16 -12.66 -3.22
N ALA A 70 -5.82 -12.94 -4.48
CA ALA A 70 -5.79 -14.32 -4.97
C ALA A 70 -4.71 -15.17 -4.30
N ASP A 71 -3.69 -14.54 -3.74
CA ASP A 71 -2.56 -15.26 -3.13
C ASP A 71 -2.70 -15.41 -1.63
N GLN A 72 -3.75 -14.87 -1.04
CA GLN A 72 -3.92 -14.96 0.40
C GLN A 72 -4.14 -16.42 0.82
N GLY A 73 -3.40 -16.83 1.83
CA GLY A 73 -3.43 -18.21 2.29
C GLY A 73 -2.46 -19.11 1.55
N GLU A 74 -1.83 -18.61 0.48
CA GLU A 74 -0.86 -19.38 -0.29
C GLU A 74 0.53 -18.80 -0.15
N THR A 75 0.73 -17.57 -0.66
CA THR A 75 2.05 -16.95 -0.54
C THR A 75 2.18 -16.05 0.68
N TYR A 76 1.08 -15.64 1.25
CA TYR A 76 1.09 -14.86 2.48
C TYR A 76 -0.20 -15.09 3.26
N ILE A 77 -0.17 -14.71 4.53
CA ILE A 77 -1.33 -14.79 5.41
C ILE A 77 -1.60 -13.39 5.92
N ARG A 78 -2.85 -12.93 5.76
CA ARG A 78 -3.27 -11.65 6.28
C ARG A 78 -4.03 -11.84 7.59
N ILE A 79 -3.64 -11.08 8.60
CA ILE A 79 -4.32 -11.09 9.88
C ILE A 79 -4.90 -9.70 10.11
N ASN A 80 -6.22 -9.61 10.17
CA ASN A 80 -6.91 -8.35 10.39
C ASN A 80 -6.90 -8.02 11.88
N SER A 81 -5.84 -7.39 12.30
CA SER A 81 -5.64 -6.99 13.70
C SER A 81 -5.19 -5.54 13.71
N ILE A 82 -4.86 -5.04 14.86
CA ILE A 82 -4.26 -3.73 15.04
C ILE A 82 -2.95 -3.95 15.75
N PRO A 83 -1.83 -3.83 15.06
CA PRO A 83 -1.67 -3.46 13.65
C PRO A 83 -2.08 -4.58 12.68
N LEU A 84 -2.41 -4.20 11.47
CA LEU A 84 -2.70 -5.13 10.40
C LEU A 84 -1.43 -5.87 10.03
N ARG A 85 -1.51 -7.19 9.82
CA ARG A 85 -0.32 -8.00 9.57
C ARG A 85 -0.41 -8.78 8.28
N PHE A 86 0.72 -8.85 7.59
CA PHE A 86 0.91 -9.68 6.41
C PHE A 86 2.15 -10.51 6.65
N THR A 87 2.01 -11.83 6.67
CA THR A 87 3.12 -12.73 6.96
C THR A 87 3.42 -13.61 5.76
N ARG A 88 4.66 -13.59 5.30
CA ARG A 88 5.19 -14.61 4.41
C ARG A 88 6.03 -15.54 5.27
N THR A 89 5.49 -16.71 5.51
CA THR A 89 6.08 -17.66 6.45
C THR A 89 7.54 -17.93 6.13
N GLY A 90 8.39 -17.77 7.14
CA GLY A 90 9.82 -17.99 6.99
C GLY A 90 10.59 -16.85 6.37
N GLU A 91 9.91 -15.81 5.90
CA GLU A 91 10.55 -14.67 5.25
C GLU A 91 10.40 -13.41 6.06
N TYR A 92 9.18 -12.95 6.24
CA TYR A 92 8.96 -11.73 7.00
C TYR A 92 7.51 -11.59 7.44
N THR A 93 7.31 -10.68 8.39
CA THR A 93 5.99 -10.18 8.76
C THR A 93 6.03 -8.67 8.61
N LEU A 94 5.05 -8.14 7.89
CA LEU A 94 4.88 -6.69 7.76
C LEU A 94 3.70 -6.27 8.60
N GLU A 95 3.92 -5.37 9.55
CA GLU A 95 2.86 -4.81 10.37
C GLU A 95 2.58 -3.40 9.89
N VAL A 96 1.32 -3.09 9.64
CA VAL A 96 0.92 -1.78 9.14
C VAL A 96 0.00 -1.13 10.16
N THR A 97 0.43 0.01 10.69
CA THR A 97 -0.39 0.82 11.58
C THR A 97 -0.88 2.00 10.79
N GLN A 98 -2.15 1.99 10.45
CA GLN A 98 -2.76 3.10 9.75
C GLN A 98 -2.93 4.24 10.75
N ALA A 99 -2.49 5.38 10.35
CA ALA A 99 -2.38 6.58 11.17
C ALA A 99 -3.60 6.85 12.07
N PRO A 100 -3.78 6.13 13.19
CA PRO A 100 -4.96 6.31 14.02
C PRO A 100 -4.99 7.67 14.71
N TRP A 101 -3.83 8.28 14.85
CA TRP A 101 -3.74 9.60 15.45
C TRP A 101 -4.37 10.69 14.57
N LEU A 102 -4.69 10.34 13.33
CA LEU A 102 -5.35 11.29 12.44
C LEU A 102 -6.87 11.21 12.55
N GLN A 103 -7.38 10.31 13.32
CA GLN A 103 -8.81 10.11 13.47
C GLN A 103 -9.38 10.95 14.59
#